data_69dbbb6a8f0b5958965ad8ce7132a853
#
_entry.id   69dbbb6a8f0b5958965ad8ce7132a853
#
_cell.length_a   1.000
_cell.length_b   1.000
_cell.length_c   1.000
_cell.angle_alpha   90.00
_cell.angle_beta   90.00
_cell.angle_gamma   90.00
#
_symmetry.space_group_name_H-M   'P 1'
#
loop_
_entity.id
_entity.type
_entity.pdbx_description
1 polymer ?
#
loop_
_entity_poly.entity_id
_entity_poly.type
_entity_poly.pdbx_seq_one_letter_code
_entity_poly.pdbx_strand_id
1 'polypeptide(L)'
;MIRVCISGAASRVAGELIRILVNHPDVELAAAYAAGHTGERVTSVHHGLIGETDLQLSDTPPQPSAIDALVICEPSDYAAEIALNPRKYPGLRVIDMSGCYASDPRAEMDLGISEINRKTLVRGATRAYVPGAAVVEALIALYPFAGSLL
;
A
#
# COMPACT_ATOMS: atom_id res chain seq x y z
N MET A 1 -1.32 -16.05 -8.18
CA MET A 1 -1.93 -14.86 -7.51
C MET A 1 -0.89 -14.22 -6.63
N ILE A 2 -0.88 -12.90 -6.56
CA ILE A 2 0.04 -12.10 -5.74
C ILE A 2 -0.59 -11.99 -4.35
N ARG A 3 0.10 -12.47 -3.33
CA ARG A 3 -0.37 -12.42 -1.94
C ARG A 3 -0.07 -11.05 -1.35
N VAL A 4 -1.10 -10.30 -1.02
CA VAL A 4 -1.00 -8.93 -0.53
C VAL A 4 -1.39 -8.87 0.95
N CYS A 5 -0.57 -8.17 1.74
CA CYS A 5 -0.93 -7.72 3.08
C CYS A 5 -1.21 -6.21 3.06
N ILE A 6 -2.28 -5.81 3.71
CA ILE A 6 -2.58 -4.39 3.96
C ILE A 6 -2.28 -4.11 5.44
N SER A 7 -1.32 -3.22 5.70
CA SER A 7 -1.00 -2.71 7.04
C SER A 7 -1.73 -1.40 7.29
N GLY A 8 -2.41 -1.28 8.42
CA GLY A 8 -3.35 -0.20 8.70
C GLY A 8 -4.70 -0.45 8.03
N ALA A 9 -5.14 -1.73 8.01
CA ALA A 9 -6.33 -2.18 7.29
C ALA A 9 -7.66 -1.60 7.82
N ALA A 10 -7.68 -0.98 8.99
CA ALA A 10 -8.83 -0.26 9.53
C ALA A 10 -8.94 1.18 9.00
N SER A 11 -7.91 1.69 8.33
CA SER A 11 -7.90 3.05 7.81
C SER A 11 -8.86 3.24 6.64
N ARG A 12 -9.27 4.48 6.43
CA ARG A 12 -10.16 4.85 5.34
C ARG A 12 -9.56 4.53 3.96
N VAL A 13 -8.26 4.77 3.79
CA VAL A 13 -7.53 4.46 2.55
C VAL A 13 -7.51 2.95 2.30
N ALA A 14 -7.32 2.14 3.35
CA ALA A 14 -7.35 0.70 3.25
C ALA A 14 -8.72 0.17 2.82
N GLY A 15 -9.83 0.76 3.29
CA GLY A 15 -11.17 0.36 2.88
C GLY A 15 -11.39 0.49 1.37
N GLU A 16 -10.95 1.59 0.76
CA GLU A 16 -11.03 1.78 -0.69
C GLU A 16 -10.08 0.83 -1.44
N LEU A 17 -8.90 0.58 -0.90
CA LEU A 17 -7.96 -0.36 -1.50
C LEU A 17 -8.51 -1.80 -1.46
N ILE A 18 -9.05 -2.23 -0.34
CA ILE A 18 -9.68 -3.56 -0.19
C ILE A 18 -10.80 -3.73 -1.22
N ARG A 19 -11.65 -2.71 -1.40
CA ARG A 19 -12.73 -2.72 -2.39
C ARG A 19 -12.24 -2.97 -3.82
N ILE A 20 -11.07 -2.43 -4.16
CA ILE A 20 -10.44 -2.65 -5.46
C ILE A 20 -9.83 -4.05 -5.57
N LEU A 21 -9.13 -4.49 -4.50
CA LEU A 21 -8.34 -5.71 -4.54
C LEU A 21 -9.17 -6.98 -4.35
N VAL A 22 -10.29 -6.92 -3.66
CA VAL A 22 -11.14 -8.09 -3.37
C VAL A 22 -11.64 -8.78 -4.65
N ASN A 23 -11.85 -8.01 -5.70
CA ASN A 23 -12.29 -8.48 -7.01
C ASN A 23 -11.16 -8.53 -8.06
N HIS A 24 -9.90 -8.34 -7.64
CA HIS A 24 -8.78 -8.33 -8.59
C HIS A 24 -8.38 -9.76 -8.97
N PRO A 25 -8.33 -10.12 -10.28
CA PRO A 25 -8.13 -11.50 -10.73
C PRO A 25 -6.78 -12.10 -10.34
N ASP A 26 -5.74 -11.28 -10.16
CA ASP A 26 -4.37 -11.73 -9.91
C ASP A 26 -3.91 -11.51 -8.47
N VAL A 27 -4.79 -11.03 -7.57
CA VAL A 27 -4.46 -10.67 -6.19
C VAL A 27 -5.25 -11.55 -5.21
N GLU A 28 -4.55 -12.00 -4.18
CA GLU A 28 -5.11 -12.59 -2.98
C GLU A 28 -4.81 -11.66 -1.80
N LEU A 29 -5.86 -11.21 -1.10
CA LEU A 29 -5.71 -10.51 0.17
C LEU A 29 -5.36 -11.51 1.27
N ALA A 30 -4.07 -11.79 1.44
CA ALA A 30 -3.56 -12.78 2.38
C ALA A 30 -3.68 -12.34 3.84
N ALA A 31 -3.64 -11.03 4.11
CA ALA A 31 -3.79 -10.48 5.46
C ALA A 31 -4.27 -9.03 5.44
N ALA A 32 -5.11 -8.69 6.42
CA ALA A 32 -5.53 -7.34 6.74
C ALA A 32 -5.07 -7.03 8.18
N TYR A 33 -3.88 -6.45 8.31
CA TYR A 33 -3.29 -6.13 9.61
C TYR A 33 -3.78 -4.79 10.12
N ALA A 34 -4.36 -4.78 11.32
CA ALA A 34 -4.82 -3.58 12.01
C ALA A 34 -4.67 -3.77 13.53
N ALA A 35 -3.78 -3.02 14.14
CA ALA A 35 -3.54 -3.10 15.58
C ALA A 35 -4.83 -2.80 16.38
N GLY A 36 -5.17 -3.64 17.35
CA GLY A 36 -6.33 -3.49 18.19
C GLY A 36 -7.67 -4.00 17.61
N HIS A 37 -7.67 -4.61 16.42
CA HIS A 37 -8.88 -5.08 15.73
C HIS A 37 -8.91 -6.61 15.52
N THR A 38 -8.46 -7.37 16.51
CA THR A 38 -8.38 -8.84 16.39
C THR A 38 -9.73 -9.49 16.15
N GLY A 39 -9.83 -10.23 15.04
CA GLY A 39 -11.01 -11.04 14.72
C GLY A 39 -12.24 -10.25 14.28
N GLU A 40 -12.16 -8.92 14.20
CA GLU A 40 -13.23 -8.12 13.61
C GLU A 40 -13.33 -8.35 12.13
N ARG A 41 -14.54 -8.42 11.58
CA ARG A 41 -14.71 -8.46 10.13
C ARG A 41 -14.32 -7.12 9.52
N VAL A 42 -13.65 -7.15 8.38
CA VAL A 42 -13.36 -5.94 7.60
C VAL A 42 -14.65 -5.14 7.35
N THR A 43 -15.77 -5.81 7.15
CA THR A 43 -17.08 -5.23 6.90
C THR A 43 -17.67 -4.48 8.09
N SER A 44 -17.22 -4.75 9.33
CA SER A 44 -17.67 -3.99 10.52
C SER A 44 -17.02 -2.62 10.61
N VAL A 45 -15.84 -2.45 10.00
CA VAL A 45 -15.13 -1.17 9.92
C VAL A 45 -15.44 -0.45 8.60
N HIS A 46 -15.50 -1.21 7.52
CA HIS A 46 -15.76 -0.71 6.17
C HIS A 46 -17.10 -1.21 5.67
N HIS A 47 -18.19 -0.56 6.07
CA HIS A 47 -19.56 -0.98 5.79
C HIS A 47 -19.89 -1.11 4.29
N GLY A 48 -19.17 -0.37 3.43
CA GLY A 48 -19.31 -0.48 1.97
C GLY A 48 -18.83 -1.81 1.38
N LEU A 49 -18.22 -2.69 2.20
CA LEU A 49 -17.74 -4.01 1.77
C LEU A 49 -18.66 -5.16 2.21
N ILE A 50 -19.85 -4.85 2.74
CA ILE A 50 -20.83 -5.88 3.13
C ILE A 50 -21.26 -6.67 1.89
N GLY A 51 -21.08 -7.99 1.97
CA GLY A 51 -21.36 -8.90 0.85
C GLY A 51 -20.20 -9.11 -0.14
N GLU A 52 -19.15 -8.31 -0.06
CA GLU A 52 -17.98 -8.40 -0.97
C GLU A 52 -16.87 -9.30 -0.41
N THR A 53 -16.75 -9.39 0.92
CA THR A 53 -15.68 -10.16 1.55
C THR A 53 -16.04 -10.59 2.97
N ASP A 54 -15.52 -11.77 3.37
CA ASP A 54 -15.53 -12.27 4.74
C ASP A 54 -14.18 -12.10 5.45
N LEU A 55 -13.26 -11.30 4.87
CA LEU A 55 -11.93 -11.05 5.42
C LEU A 55 -12.02 -10.50 6.85
N GLN A 56 -11.15 -11.01 7.73
CA GLN A 56 -11.05 -10.56 9.10
C GLN A 56 -9.79 -9.73 9.32
N LEU A 57 -9.89 -8.74 10.19
CA LEU A 57 -8.75 -7.97 10.66
C LEU A 57 -7.95 -8.80 11.68
N SER A 58 -6.65 -8.64 11.65
CA SER A 58 -5.72 -9.27 12.61
C SER A 58 -4.83 -8.21 13.24
N ASP A 59 -4.59 -8.30 14.54
CA ASP A 59 -3.59 -7.51 15.25
C ASP A 59 -2.18 -8.15 15.19
N THR A 60 -2.10 -9.36 14.67
CA THR A 60 -0.83 -10.07 14.45
C THR A 60 -0.43 -9.95 12.99
N PRO A 61 0.68 -9.28 12.68
CA PRO A 61 1.13 -9.13 11.30
C PRO A 61 1.62 -10.48 10.74
N PRO A 62 1.42 -10.75 9.44
CA PRO A 62 1.92 -11.96 8.81
C PRO A 62 3.44 -11.97 8.75
N GLN A 63 4.01 -13.18 8.66
CA GLN A 63 5.44 -13.30 8.35
C GLN A 63 5.72 -12.69 6.97
N PRO A 64 6.78 -11.89 6.79
CA PRO A 64 7.11 -11.29 5.49
C PRO A 64 7.28 -12.30 4.35
N SER A 65 7.69 -13.53 4.67
CA SER A 65 7.80 -14.63 3.70
C SER A 65 6.46 -15.21 3.23
N ALA A 66 5.38 -14.91 3.93
CA ALA A 66 4.04 -15.38 3.58
C ALA A 66 3.32 -14.47 2.56
N ILE A 67 3.91 -13.31 2.24
CA ILE A 67 3.33 -12.31 1.36
C ILE A 67 4.30 -11.93 0.24
N ASP A 68 3.77 -11.50 -0.88
CA ASP A 68 4.55 -11.04 -2.04
C ASP A 68 4.58 -9.50 -2.12
N ALA A 69 3.59 -8.85 -1.51
CA ALA A 69 3.51 -7.40 -1.44
C ALA A 69 2.91 -6.91 -0.11
N LEU A 70 3.47 -5.83 0.41
CA LEU A 70 2.95 -5.09 1.55
C LEU A 70 2.47 -3.71 1.09
N VAL A 71 1.21 -3.39 1.37
CA VAL A 71 0.68 -2.03 1.21
C VAL A 71 0.52 -1.40 2.59
N ILE A 72 1.17 -0.27 2.79
CA ILE A 72 1.18 0.47 4.06
C ILE A 72 0.19 1.62 3.95
N CYS A 73 -0.94 1.50 4.64
CA CYS A 73 -1.96 2.55 4.71
C CYS A 73 -1.81 3.42 5.98
N GLU A 74 -1.23 2.84 7.03
CA GLU A 74 -0.87 3.55 8.27
C GLU A 74 0.48 3.08 8.79
N PRO A 75 1.24 3.94 9.48
CA PRO A 75 2.51 3.57 10.09
C PRO A 75 2.30 2.56 11.23
N SER A 76 3.23 1.63 11.35
CA SER A 76 3.31 0.66 12.46
C SER A 76 4.75 0.17 12.58
N ASP A 77 5.09 -0.46 13.70
CA ASP A 77 6.43 -1.06 13.89
C ASP A 77 6.72 -2.12 12.82
N TYR A 78 5.74 -2.92 12.47
CA TYR A 78 5.84 -3.91 11.40
C TYR A 78 6.10 -3.26 10.03
N ALA A 79 5.36 -2.21 9.71
CA ALA A 79 5.54 -1.48 8.47
C ALA A 79 6.90 -0.78 8.42
N ALA A 80 7.33 -0.16 9.53
CA ALA A 80 8.62 0.51 9.65
C ALA A 80 9.78 -0.47 9.49
N GLU A 81 9.71 -1.64 10.13
CA GLU A 81 10.73 -2.68 10.01
C GLU A 81 10.94 -3.10 8.54
N ILE A 82 9.86 -3.30 7.80
CA ILE A 82 9.95 -3.69 6.39
C ILE A 82 10.34 -2.51 5.49
N ALA A 83 9.73 -1.33 5.72
CA ALA A 83 9.97 -0.17 4.89
C ALA A 83 11.40 0.33 4.96
N LEU A 84 12.03 0.30 6.14
CA LEU A 84 13.36 0.87 6.37
C LEU A 84 14.51 -0.15 6.21
N ASN A 85 14.20 -1.42 5.94
CA ASN A 85 15.20 -2.48 5.81
C ASN A 85 15.05 -3.27 4.49
N PRO A 86 15.19 -2.63 3.31
CA PRO A 86 14.95 -3.28 2.01
C PRO A 86 15.85 -4.50 1.79
N ARG A 87 17.09 -4.47 2.28
CA ARG A 87 18.05 -5.57 2.12
C ARG A 87 17.69 -6.82 2.92
N LYS A 88 16.92 -6.67 4.01
CA LYS A 88 16.46 -7.80 4.84
C LYS A 88 15.30 -8.55 4.17
N TYR A 89 14.56 -7.89 3.30
CA TYR A 89 13.37 -8.42 2.65
C TYR A 89 13.48 -8.33 1.11
N PRO A 90 14.51 -8.97 0.51
CA PRO A 90 14.70 -8.94 -0.93
C PRO A 90 13.52 -9.64 -1.63
N GLY A 91 12.95 -8.99 -2.62
CA GLY A 91 11.81 -9.53 -3.38
C GLY A 91 10.43 -9.19 -2.82
N LEU A 92 10.31 -8.72 -1.58
CA LEU A 92 9.05 -8.20 -1.07
C LEU A 92 8.77 -6.82 -1.66
N ARG A 93 7.65 -6.69 -2.38
CA ARG A 93 7.21 -5.40 -2.90
C ARG A 93 6.56 -4.58 -1.80
N VAL A 94 6.85 -3.27 -1.78
CA VAL A 94 6.27 -2.35 -0.79
C VAL A 94 5.65 -1.16 -1.49
N ILE A 95 4.41 -0.86 -1.13
CA ILE A 95 3.71 0.36 -1.56
C ILE A 95 3.35 1.15 -0.29
N ASP A 96 3.97 2.30 -0.11
CA ASP A 96 3.67 3.20 1.00
C ASP A 96 2.61 4.23 0.58
N MET A 97 1.41 4.09 1.11
CA MET A 97 0.30 5.04 0.95
C MET A 97 0.13 5.92 2.19
N SER A 98 0.89 5.66 3.25
CA SER A 98 0.88 6.49 4.47
C SER A 98 1.69 7.78 4.31
N GLY A 99 2.65 7.78 3.40
CA GLY A 99 3.61 8.87 3.20
C GLY A 99 4.65 9.01 4.32
N CYS A 100 4.66 8.10 5.30
CA CYS A 100 5.54 8.22 6.47
C CYS A 100 6.99 7.86 6.17
N TYR A 101 7.24 7.04 5.14
CA TYR A 101 8.57 6.51 4.84
C TYR A 101 9.20 7.11 3.59
N ALA A 102 8.45 7.88 2.81
CA ALA A 102 8.88 8.42 1.51
C ALA A 102 10.11 9.34 1.60
N SER A 103 10.26 10.08 2.69
CA SER A 103 11.37 11.01 2.91
C SER A 103 12.59 10.37 3.55
N ASP A 104 12.52 9.13 4.01
CA ASP A 104 13.66 8.43 4.61
C ASP A 104 14.47 7.72 3.51
N PRO A 105 15.75 8.09 3.29
CA PRO A 105 16.60 7.49 2.26
C PRO A 105 16.77 5.97 2.40
N ARG A 106 16.60 5.44 3.61
CA ARG A 106 16.72 3.99 3.87
C ARG A 106 15.58 3.20 3.23
N ALA A 107 14.44 3.83 3.01
CA ALA A 107 13.28 3.17 2.42
C ALA A 107 13.44 2.88 0.93
N GLU A 108 14.32 3.62 0.23
CA GLU A 108 14.63 3.43 -1.21
C GLU A 108 13.35 3.38 -2.08
N MET A 109 12.43 4.35 -1.87
CA MET A 109 11.13 4.35 -2.53
C MET A 109 11.08 5.27 -3.74
N ASP A 110 10.53 4.74 -4.83
CA ASP A 110 10.22 5.49 -6.05
C ASP A 110 8.86 6.19 -5.94
N LEU A 111 8.67 7.28 -6.70
CA LEU A 111 7.37 7.93 -6.80
C LEU A 111 6.36 7.02 -7.51
N GLY A 112 5.27 6.68 -6.82
CA GLY A 112 4.22 5.76 -7.26
C GLY A 112 3.09 6.41 -8.06
N ILE A 113 3.37 7.41 -8.89
CA ILE A 113 2.40 8.03 -9.80
C ILE A 113 2.72 7.60 -11.22
N SER A 114 1.91 6.69 -11.78
CA SER A 114 2.17 6.05 -13.08
C SER A 114 2.19 7.05 -14.24
N GLU A 115 1.42 8.11 -14.18
CA GLU A 115 1.36 9.18 -15.17
C GLU A 115 2.69 9.94 -15.29
N ILE A 116 3.42 10.04 -14.18
CA ILE A 116 4.67 10.80 -14.07
C ILE A 116 5.88 9.87 -14.15
N ASN A 117 5.87 8.75 -13.45
CA ASN A 117 7.05 7.89 -13.25
C ASN A 117 6.90 6.47 -13.82
N ARG A 118 6.06 6.31 -14.85
CA ARG A 118 5.77 5.01 -15.45
C ARG A 118 7.02 4.22 -15.84
N LYS A 119 8.02 4.90 -16.41
CA LYS A 119 9.24 4.21 -16.88
C LYS A 119 9.98 3.50 -15.75
N THR A 120 10.12 4.15 -14.59
CA THR A 120 10.77 3.57 -13.41
C THR A 120 9.95 2.43 -12.85
N LEU A 121 8.64 2.63 -12.69
CA LEU A 121 7.73 1.63 -12.13
C LEU A 121 7.71 0.35 -12.97
N VAL A 122 7.64 0.46 -14.31
CA VAL A 122 7.59 -0.71 -15.22
C VAL A 122 8.95 -1.40 -15.35
N ARG A 123 10.07 -0.69 -15.14
CA ARG A 123 11.42 -1.26 -15.23
C ARG A 123 11.83 -2.13 -14.04
N GLY A 124 10.95 -2.31 -13.06
CA GLY A 124 11.15 -3.22 -11.95
C GLY A 124 11.32 -2.52 -10.60
N ALA A 125 10.72 -1.36 -10.40
CA ALA A 125 10.58 -0.79 -9.08
C ALA A 125 9.91 -1.80 -8.16
N THR A 126 10.55 -2.10 -7.04
CA THR A 126 10.03 -3.01 -6.02
C THR A 126 9.40 -2.26 -4.86
N ARG A 127 9.67 -0.97 -4.77
CA ARG A 127 9.24 -0.11 -3.67
C ARG A 127 8.77 1.22 -4.23
N ALA A 128 7.59 1.64 -3.81
CA ALA A 128 7.01 2.90 -4.26
C ALA A 128 6.23 3.57 -3.13
N TYR A 129 6.19 4.90 -3.13
CA TYR A 129 5.29 5.65 -2.28
C TYR A 129 4.26 6.41 -3.10
N VAL A 130 3.06 6.54 -2.56
CA VAL A 130 1.98 7.32 -3.15
C VAL A 130 1.78 8.56 -2.28
N PRO A 131 2.00 9.77 -2.79
CA PRO A 131 1.73 11.00 -2.03
C PRO A 131 0.26 11.13 -1.66
N GLY A 132 -0.04 11.96 -0.67
CA GLY A 132 -1.44 12.25 -0.30
C GLY A 132 -2.24 12.82 -1.48
N ALA A 133 -3.56 12.59 -1.48
CA ALA A 133 -4.46 12.87 -2.59
C ALA A 133 -4.31 14.28 -3.18
N ALA A 134 -4.25 15.33 -2.33
CA ALA A 134 -4.08 16.71 -2.81
C ALA A 134 -2.78 16.92 -3.61
N VAL A 135 -1.70 16.23 -3.22
CA VAL A 135 -0.42 16.31 -3.94
C VAL A 135 -0.52 15.59 -5.28
N VAL A 136 -1.15 14.39 -5.30
CA VAL A 136 -1.37 13.63 -6.53
C VAL A 136 -2.22 14.43 -7.52
N GLU A 137 -3.32 15.02 -7.06
CA GLU A 137 -4.22 15.85 -7.87
C GLU A 137 -3.47 17.05 -8.46
N ALA A 138 -2.71 17.78 -7.64
CA ALA A 138 -1.91 18.91 -8.10
C ALA A 138 -0.85 18.49 -9.12
N LEU A 139 -0.13 17.40 -8.87
CA LEU A 139 0.89 16.88 -9.77
C LEU A 139 0.29 16.46 -11.12
N ILE A 140 -0.80 15.71 -11.11
CA ILE A 140 -1.45 15.26 -12.36
C ILE A 140 -2.00 16.45 -13.14
N ALA A 141 -2.58 17.44 -12.48
CA ALA A 141 -3.12 18.65 -13.13
C ALA A 141 -2.02 19.52 -13.75
N LEU A 142 -0.85 19.65 -13.09
CA LEU A 142 0.22 20.54 -13.53
C LEU A 142 1.23 19.85 -14.46
N TYR A 143 1.38 18.54 -14.37
CA TYR A 143 2.39 17.79 -15.12
C TYR A 143 2.36 18.01 -16.65
N PRO A 144 1.19 18.08 -17.33
CA PRO A 144 1.15 18.34 -18.76
C PRO A 144 1.75 19.70 -19.15
N PHE A 145 1.78 20.65 -18.24
CA PHE A 145 2.30 22.00 -18.48
C PHE A 145 3.79 22.15 -18.13
N ALA A 146 4.38 21.17 -17.45
CA ALA A 146 5.78 21.25 -17.00
C ALA A 146 6.77 21.52 -18.13
N GLY A 147 6.54 20.91 -19.32
CA GLY A 147 7.37 21.14 -20.49
C GLY A 147 7.20 22.51 -21.18
N SER A 148 6.15 23.25 -20.80
CA SER A 148 5.86 24.59 -21.33
C SER A 148 6.26 25.72 -20.36
N LEU A 149 6.51 25.37 -19.11
CA LEU A 149 6.83 26.32 -18.02
C LEU A 149 8.34 26.32 -17.67
N LEU A 150 9.11 25.38 -18.20
CA LEU A 150 10.56 25.21 -18.05
C LEU A 150 11.24 25.37 -19.41
#